data_c9960d8735f342fcf001b8dce6b44d01
#
_entry.id   c9960d8735f342fcf001b8dce6b44d01
#
_cell.length_a   1.000
_cell.length_b   1.000
_cell.length_c   1.000
_cell.angle_alpha   90.00
_cell.angle_beta   90.00
_cell.angle_gamma   90.00
#
_symmetry.space_group_name_H-M   'P 1'
#
loop_
_entity.id
_entity.type
_entity.pdbx_description
1 polymer ?
#
loop_
_entity_poly.entity_id
_entity_poly.type
_entity_poly.pdbx_seq_one_letter_code
_entity_poly.pdbx_strand_id
1 'polypeptide(L)'
;QIRAVFLAFAAVYCAQAQLSPYDHNAPFGWAVCTSLTSGDDYALTGGGNGTSITLKSNGGDMRTSIDNAIRNYDVIILDGSAGDFTVSSSLSLKNICNKTIVGINNARLCTQFHVTDEIKAVLDSVGVKNMSGSSGGGTLVNGSYVKEEGEFFTRKTLIELSGDQSERYRKSGIFTINGCENFIIRNLSFIGPGSVDVGGYDLISVVGSTHLWIDHCSFTDGMDGNLDITNKADFVTVSWCTFAYSERSYAHAFSNLIAGSDDPSQGEYNLNVTWANCWWKSGCKNRMPMARFGVIHLYDNFYDCPGASVCINPQKESDFLIENNYFSPGVNRIFSQKNATAYVWHGNLFSEPFTPTDRKERTLSESSFERSCISPV
;
A
#
# COMPACT_ATOMS: atom_id res chain seq x y z
N GLN A 1 9.17 -5.84 29.02
CA GLN A 1 8.05 -4.97 28.54
C GLN A 1 7.96 -4.97 27.02
N ILE A 2 9.05 -4.85 26.27
CA ILE A 2 9.08 -4.83 24.80
C ILE A 2 8.53 -6.15 24.21
N ARG A 3 8.87 -7.32 24.78
CA ARG A 3 8.33 -8.62 24.33
C ARG A 3 6.80 -8.74 24.50
N ALA A 4 6.23 -8.12 25.51
CA ALA A 4 4.78 -8.17 25.76
C ALA A 4 3.99 -7.33 24.73
N VAL A 5 4.55 -6.20 24.26
CA VAL A 5 3.95 -5.37 23.21
C VAL A 5 3.97 -6.11 21.87
N PHE A 6 5.04 -6.86 21.55
CA PHE A 6 5.14 -7.64 20.32
C PHE A 6 4.20 -8.84 20.24
N LEU A 7 4.00 -9.55 21.37
CA LEU A 7 3.00 -10.60 21.42
C LEU A 7 1.58 -10.08 21.24
N ALA A 8 1.31 -8.87 21.69
CA ALA A 8 0.04 -8.19 21.44
C ALA A 8 -0.13 -7.81 19.95
N PHE A 9 0.91 -7.31 19.29
CA PHE A 9 0.89 -7.02 17.85
C PHE A 9 0.66 -8.28 17.00
N ALA A 10 1.40 -9.34 17.25
CA ALA A 10 1.24 -10.61 16.52
C ALA A 10 -0.14 -11.26 16.76
N ALA A 11 -0.66 -11.17 17.98
CA ALA A 11 -1.96 -11.73 18.34
C ALA A 11 -3.13 -10.96 17.71
N VAL A 12 -3.02 -9.65 17.53
CA VAL A 12 -4.06 -8.82 16.92
C VAL A 12 -4.21 -9.14 15.43
N TYR A 13 -3.12 -9.47 14.73
CA TYR A 13 -3.17 -9.82 13.31
C TYR A 13 -3.59 -11.27 13.03
N CYS A 14 -3.55 -12.16 14.02
CA CYS A 14 -3.97 -13.56 13.87
C CYS A 14 -5.38 -13.86 14.39
N ALA A 15 -5.98 -12.98 15.20
CA ALA A 15 -7.32 -13.13 15.74
C ALA A 15 -8.32 -12.32 14.90
N GLN A 16 -9.30 -13.01 14.35
CA GLN A 16 -10.42 -12.42 13.65
C GLN A 16 -11.15 -11.38 14.50
N ALA A 17 -11.30 -10.17 13.95
CA ALA A 17 -12.44 -9.26 14.12
C ALA A 17 -12.96 -8.98 15.53
N GLN A 18 -12.15 -9.04 16.56
CA GLN A 18 -12.39 -8.25 17.75
C GLN A 18 -11.51 -7.00 17.65
N LEU A 19 -12.14 -5.87 17.49
CA LEU A 19 -11.49 -4.57 17.57
C LEU A 19 -10.62 -4.56 18.84
N SER A 20 -9.32 -4.36 18.67
CA SER A 20 -8.42 -4.13 19.80
C SER A 20 -8.92 -2.92 20.59
N PRO A 21 -8.80 -2.87 21.93
CA PRO A 21 -9.06 -1.64 22.68
C PRO A 21 -8.17 -0.46 22.26
N TYR A 22 -7.15 -0.72 21.45
CA TYR A 22 -6.29 0.29 20.84
C TYR A 22 -6.64 0.57 19.38
N ASP A 23 -7.71 -0.05 18.85
CA ASP A 23 -8.19 0.19 17.51
C ASP A 23 -8.95 1.51 17.44
N HIS A 24 -8.69 2.27 16.40
CA HIS A 24 -9.46 3.45 16.11
C HIS A 24 -10.79 3.04 15.49
N ASN A 25 -11.89 3.30 16.20
CA ASN A 25 -13.24 3.04 15.69
C ASN A 25 -13.72 4.10 14.68
N ALA A 26 -12.94 5.14 14.48
CA ALA A 26 -13.24 6.26 13.59
C ALA A 26 -11.99 6.66 12.77
N PRO A 27 -12.18 7.25 11.60
CA PRO A 27 -11.09 7.83 10.84
C PRO A 27 -10.29 8.88 11.64
N PHE A 28 -9.00 8.97 11.38
CA PHE A 28 -8.07 9.87 12.06
C PHE A 28 -6.93 10.28 11.13
N GLY A 29 -5.94 11.00 11.65
CA GLY A 29 -4.78 11.43 10.89
C GLY A 29 -5.16 12.41 9.77
N TRP A 30 -4.37 12.42 8.71
CA TRP A 30 -4.62 13.34 7.60
C TRP A 30 -5.99 13.16 6.96
N ALA A 31 -6.58 11.98 6.97
CA ALA A 31 -7.88 11.70 6.33
C ALA A 31 -9.03 12.58 6.87
N VAL A 32 -8.91 13.08 8.09
CA VAL A 32 -9.93 13.95 8.73
C VAL A 32 -9.49 15.41 8.82
N CYS A 33 -8.43 15.82 8.16
CA CYS A 33 -7.98 17.21 8.13
C CYS A 33 -8.54 17.95 6.91
N THR A 34 -8.86 19.24 7.06
CA THR A 34 -9.32 20.08 5.94
C THR A 34 -8.22 20.91 5.32
N SER A 35 -7.12 21.12 6.04
CA SER A 35 -5.95 21.84 5.56
C SER A 35 -4.73 21.56 6.44
N LEU A 36 -3.55 21.99 6.00
CA LEU A 36 -2.33 21.94 6.79
C LEU A 36 -2.33 22.90 8.02
N THR A 37 -3.20 23.89 8.03
CA THR A 37 -3.15 25.00 8.97
C THR A 37 -4.45 25.33 9.71
N SER A 38 -5.62 24.92 9.17
CA SER A 38 -6.91 25.19 9.81
C SER A 38 -7.26 24.14 10.89
N GLY A 39 -8.02 24.57 11.90
CA GLY A 39 -8.47 23.75 13.02
C GLY A 39 -9.70 22.90 12.72
N ASP A 40 -10.24 22.97 11.51
CA ASP A 40 -11.48 22.31 11.18
C ASP A 40 -11.26 20.86 10.76
N ASP A 41 -12.09 19.96 11.26
CA ASP A 41 -12.04 18.54 10.93
C ASP A 41 -12.98 18.22 9.77
N TYR A 42 -12.53 17.32 8.90
CA TYR A 42 -13.36 16.75 7.86
C TYR A 42 -14.14 15.54 8.41
N ALA A 43 -15.45 15.54 8.23
CA ALA A 43 -16.30 14.41 8.64
C ALA A 43 -16.19 13.26 7.61
N LEU A 44 -15.15 12.45 7.72
CA LEU A 44 -14.98 11.27 6.87
C LEU A 44 -15.94 10.16 7.33
N THR A 45 -17.03 9.97 6.63
CA THR A 45 -18.10 9.02 6.97
C THR A 45 -18.21 7.85 5.99
N GLY A 46 -17.52 7.93 4.84
CA GLY A 46 -17.72 6.98 3.75
C GLY A 46 -19.18 6.90 3.32
N GLY A 47 -19.71 5.68 3.21
CA GLY A 47 -21.13 5.46 2.92
C GLY A 47 -22.08 5.73 4.08
N GLY A 48 -21.55 5.96 5.30
CA GLY A 48 -22.36 6.27 6.49
C GLY A 48 -23.49 5.27 6.72
N ASN A 49 -24.69 5.81 6.96
CA ASN A 49 -25.92 5.02 7.11
C ASN A 49 -26.71 4.88 5.80
N GLY A 50 -26.04 5.02 4.65
CA GLY A 50 -26.65 4.91 3.34
C GLY A 50 -27.09 3.49 2.98
N THR A 51 -27.45 3.31 1.72
CA THR A 51 -27.87 1.99 1.21
C THR A 51 -26.74 0.99 1.24
N SER A 52 -27.03 -0.24 1.63
CA SER A 52 -26.02 -1.30 1.74
C SER A 52 -26.35 -2.54 0.91
N ILE A 53 -25.29 -3.24 0.50
CA ILE A 53 -25.38 -4.55 -0.14
C ILE A 53 -24.31 -5.48 0.40
N THR A 54 -24.66 -6.75 0.58
CA THR A 54 -23.70 -7.81 0.89
C THR A 54 -23.49 -8.70 -0.35
N LEU A 55 -22.24 -8.82 -0.79
CA LEU A 55 -21.84 -9.73 -1.85
C LEU A 55 -21.15 -10.95 -1.27
N LYS A 56 -21.38 -12.10 -1.88
CA LYS A 56 -20.61 -13.34 -1.67
C LYS A 56 -19.99 -13.76 -3.00
N SER A 57 -18.83 -14.37 -2.92
CA SER A 57 -18.18 -14.94 -4.11
C SER A 57 -19.07 -16.03 -4.72
N ASN A 58 -19.14 -16.05 -6.03
CA ASN A 58 -19.80 -17.11 -6.82
C ASN A 58 -18.79 -18.13 -7.38
N GLY A 59 -17.52 -18.01 -7.01
CA GLY A 59 -16.42 -18.83 -7.51
C GLY A 59 -15.88 -18.42 -8.89
N GLY A 60 -16.48 -17.41 -9.54
CA GLY A 60 -16.04 -16.87 -10.81
C GLY A 60 -15.53 -15.43 -10.71
N ASP A 61 -15.48 -14.75 -11.88
CA ASP A 61 -15.09 -13.34 -11.94
C ASP A 61 -16.15 -12.44 -11.29
N MET A 62 -15.79 -11.81 -10.19
CA MET A 62 -16.66 -10.92 -9.42
C MET A 62 -16.55 -9.45 -9.82
N ARG A 63 -15.69 -9.11 -10.80
CA ARG A 63 -15.40 -7.74 -11.18
C ARG A 63 -16.66 -6.90 -11.45
N THR A 64 -17.54 -7.41 -12.32
CA THR A 64 -18.77 -6.69 -12.69
C THR A 64 -19.74 -6.55 -11.52
N SER A 65 -19.86 -7.58 -10.69
CA SER A 65 -20.74 -7.54 -9.52
C SER A 65 -20.26 -6.52 -8.50
N ILE A 66 -18.96 -6.43 -8.25
CA ILE A 66 -18.35 -5.45 -7.33
C ILE A 66 -18.47 -4.04 -7.92
N ASP A 67 -18.17 -3.81 -9.20
CA ASP A 67 -18.32 -2.51 -9.85
C ASP A 67 -19.76 -1.98 -9.76
N ASN A 68 -20.73 -2.84 -10.07
CA ASN A 68 -22.14 -2.50 -9.98
C ASN A 68 -22.57 -2.17 -8.52
N ALA A 69 -22.08 -2.93 -7.55
CA ALA A 69 -22.37 -2.67 -6.13
C ALA A 69 -21.83 -1.31 -5.70
N ILE A 70 -20.58 -0.98 -6.03
CA ILE A 70 -19.96 0.31 -5.67
C ILE A 70 -20.69 1.49 -6.31
N ARG A 71 -21.23 1.33 -7.52
CA ARG A 71 -21.96 2.40 -8.20
C ARG A 71 -23.37 2.64 -7.64
N ASN A 72 -24.01 1.58 -7.15
CA ASN A 72 -25.44 1.63 -6.79
C ASN A 72 -25.71 1.67 -5.30
N TYR A 73 -24.73 1.37 -4.46
CA TYR A 73 -24.88 1.34 -3.00
C TYR A 73 -23.81 2.19 -2.32
N ASP A 74 -24.09 2.63 -1.10
CA ASP A 74 -23.17 3.46 -0.32
C ASP A 74 -22.21 2.61 0.52
N VAL A 75 -22.69 1.47 1.02
CA VAL A 75 -21.90 0.52 1.82
C VAL A 75 -21.90 -0.84 1.14
N ILE A 76 -20.73 -1.29 0.74
CA ILE A 76 -20.51 -2.57 0.09
C ILE A 76 -19.83 -3.51 1.07
N ILE A 77 -20.53 -4.57 1.45
CA ILE A 77 -20.03 -5.60 2.35
C ILE A 77 -19.61 -6.81 1.50
N LEU A 78 -18.34 -7.18 1.57
CA LEU A 78 -17.80 -8.37 0.94
C LEU A 78 -17.71 -9.48 1.99
N ASP A 79 -18.54 -10.52 1.84
CA ASP A 79 -18.57 -11.65 2.77
C ASP A 79 -17.73 -12.82 2.23
N GLY A 80 -16.55 -13.03 2.82
CA GLY A 80 -15.61 -14.08 2.45
C GLY A 80 -16.03 -15.51 2.80
N SER A 81 -17.19 -15.71 3.43
CA SER A 81 -17.65 -17.03 3.84
C SER A 81 -17.87 -18.02 2.69
N ALA A 82 -18.02 -17.52 1.46
CA ALA A 82 -18.18 -18.34 0.24
C ALA A 82 -16.89 -18.49 -0.59
N GLY A 83 -15.77 -17.94 -0.12
CA GLY A 83 -14.48 -17.98 -0.80
C GLY A 83 -14.00 -16.62 -1.31
N ASP A 84 -12.94 -16.63 -2.10
CA ASP A 84 -12.26 -15.44 -2.58
C ASP A 84 -13.05 -14.72 -3.68
N PHE A 85 -12.95 -13.41 -3.70
CA PHE A 85 -13.48 -12.55 -4.76
C PHE A 85 -12.42 -12.38 -5.84
N THR A 86 -12.47 -13.17 -6.89
CA THR A 86 -11.53 -13.05 -8.01
C THR A 86 -11.99 -11.95 -8.97
N VAL A 87 -11.06 -11.12 -9.42
CA VAL A 87 -11.30 -10.07 -10.41
C VAL A 87 -10.39 -10.25 -11.62
N SER A 88 -10.99 -10.23 -12.81
CA SER A 88 -10.29 -10.43 -14.09
C SER A 88 -9.43 -9.22 -14.50
N SER A 89 -9.75 -8.05 -14.01
CA SER A 89 -8.97 -6.82 -14.24
C SER A 89 -9.34 -5.74 -13.22
N SER A 90 -8.48 -4.73 -13.09
CA SER A 90 -8.69 -3.61 -12.17
C SER A 90 -10.04 -2.92 -12.39
N LEU A 91 -10.69 -2.58 -11.28
CA LEU A 91 -11.89 -1.76 -11.25
C LEU A 91 -11.48 -0.28 -11.24
N SER A 92 -11.93 0.47 -12.25
CA SER A 92 -11.69 1.91 -12.33
C SER A 92 -12.84 2.68 -11.69
N LEU A 93 -12.61 3.12 -10.46
CA LEU A 93 -13.55 3.93 -9.68
C LEU A 93 -13.23 5.41 -9.95
N LYS A 94 -14.10 6.09 -10.71
CA LYS A 94 -13.88 7.48 -11.10
C LYS A 94 -14.97 8.39 -10.57
N ASN A 95 -14.56 9.46 -9.88
CA ASN A 95 -15.45 10.50 -9.37
C ASN A 95 -16.62 9.92 -8.53
N ILE A 96 -16.33 8.91 -7.73
CA ILE A 96 -17.28 8.26 -6.83
C ILE A 96 -17.01 8.74 -5.43
N CYS A 97 -18.03 9.28 -4.77
CA CYS A 97 -17.91 9.83 -3.43
C CYS A 97 -18.79 9.06 -2.42
N ASN A 98 -18.48 9.24 -1.14
CA ASN A 98 -19.29 8.72 -0.03
C ASN A 98 -19.49 7.20 -0.10
N LYS A 99 -18.40 6.44 -0.10
CA LYS A 99 -18.43 4.97 -0.17
C LYS A 99 -17.67 4.30 0.97
N THR A 100 -18.23 3.20 1.43
CA THR A 100 -17.51 2.26 2.30
C THR A 100 -17.48 0.88 1.66
N ILE A 101 -16.29 0.31 1.52
CA ILE A 101 -16.09 -1.09 1.12
C ILE A 101 -15.50 -1.81 2.33
N VAL A 102 -16.22 -2.78 2.87
CA VAL A 102 -15.81 -3.49 4.08
C VAL A 102 -15.87 -5.00 3.91
N GLY A 103 -14.83 -5.69 4.40
CA GLY A 103 -14.78 -7.14 4.42
C GLY A 103 -15.32 -7.71 5.74
N ILE A 104 -16.01 -8.83 5.65
CA ILE A 104 -16.36 -9.70 6.77
C ILE A 104 -15.94 -11.14 6.45
N ASN A 105 -15.78 -11.97 7.47
CA ASN A 105 -15.44 -13.38 7.31
C ASN A 105 -14.18 -13.58 6.43
N ASN A 106 -13.11 -12.81 6.70
CA ASN A 106 -11.83 -12.86 5.96
C ASN A 106 -11.98 -12.66 4.44
N ALA A 107 -12.75 -11.69 4.03
CA ALA A 107 -12.95 -11.40 2.63
C ALA A 107 -11.61 -11.06 1.93
N ARG A 108 -11.34 -11.77 0.83
CA ARG A 108 -10.13 -11.62 0.03
C ARG A 108 -10.49 -11.25 -1.40
N LEU A 109 -9.88 -10.18 -1.91
CA LEU A 109 -9.94 -9.81 -3.33
C LEU A 109 -8.64 -10.26 -3.99
N CYS A 110 -8.75 -11.09 -5.00
CA CYS A 110 -7.62 -11.69 -5.68
C CYS A 110 -7.63 -11.33 -7.16
N THR A 111 -6.48 -11.02 -7.74
CA THR A 111 -6.35 -10.94 -9.19
C THR A 111 -6.54 -12.33 -9.81
N GLN A 112 -7.22 -12.41 -10.94
CA GLN A 112 -7.35 -13.67 -11.70
C GLN A 112 -5.99 -14.08 -12.29
N PHE A 113 -5.24 -13.11 -12.80
CA PHE A 113 -3.86 -13.34 -13.23
C PHE A 113 -2.95 -13.51 -12.01
N HIS A 114 -2.13 -14.53 -11.98
CA HIS A 114 -1.14 -14.80 -10.93
C HIS A 114 0.04 -15.62 -11.46
N VAL A 115 1.16 -15.56 -10.76
CA VAL A 115 2.32 -16.42 -11.03
C VAL A 115 1.99 -17.84 -10.58
N THR A 116 1.78 -18.73 -11.56
CA THR A 116 1.52 -20.15 -11.30
C THR A 116 2.78 -20.89 -10.85
N ASP A 117 2.61 -22.12 -10.36
CA ASP A 117 3.77 -22.94 -9.96
C ASP A 117 4.66 -23.31 -11.17
N GLU A 118 4.08 -23.43 -12.36
CA GLU A 118 4.82 -23.66 -13.60
C GLU A 118 5.67 -22.43 -13.97
N ILE A 119 5.10 -21.21 -13.88
CA ILE A 119 5.84 -19.96 -14.11
C ILE A 119 6.96 -19.82 -13.05
N LYS A 120 6.64 -20.10 -11.79
CA LYS A 120 7.63 -20.07 -10.70
C LYS A 120 8.78 -21.04 -10.98
N ALA A 121 8.49 -22.27 -11.37
CA ALA A 121 9.50 -23.27 -11.68
C ALA A 121 10.42 -22.82 -12.85
N VAL A 122 9.86 -22.17 -13.87
CA VAL A 122 10.64 -21.60 -14.96
C VAL A 122 11.52 -20.46 -14.46
N LEU A 123 11.01 -19.51 -13.68
CA LEU A 123 11.77 -18.40 -13.14
C LEU A 123 12.92 -18.88 -12.23
N ASP A 124 12.66 -19.88 -11.40
CA ASP A 124 13.66 -20.49 -10.53
C ASP A 124 14.75 -21.20 -11.34
N SER A 125 14.37 -21.92 -12.40
CA SER A 125 15.31 -22.67 -13.25
C SER A 125 16.28 -21.76 -14.02
N VAL A 126 15.85 -20.54 -14.34
CA VAL A 126 16.67 -19.55 -15.03
C VAL A 126 17.46 -18.65 -14.09
N GLY A 127 17.38 -18.89 -12.78
CA GLY A 127 18.13 -18.14 -11.78
C GLY A 127 17.68 -16.68 -11.63
N VAL A 128 16.44 -16.34 -11.98
CA VAL A 128 15.88 -15.01 -11.72
C VAL A 128 15.80 -14.83 -10.22
N LYS A 129 16.85 -14.28 -9.64
CA LYS A 129 16.90 -13.94 -8.22
C LYS A 129 16.45 -12.50 -8.06
N ASN A 130 15.45 -12.34 -7.21
CA ASN A 130 15.08 -11.12 -6.51
C ASN A 130 15.65 -9.82 -7.13
N MET A 131 14.96 -9.31 -8.11
CA MET A 131 15.39 -8.17 -8.88
C MET A 131 15.08 -6.86 -8.15
N SER A 132 15.85 -6.56 -7.12
CA SER A 132 15.77 -5.35 -6.31
C SER A 132 16.62 -4.21 -6.87
N GLY A 133 16.39 -3.80 -8.11
CA GLY A 133 17.06 -2.63 -8.66
C GLY A 133 16.24 -1.36 -8.50
N SER A 134 16.91 -0.24 -8.27
CA SER A 134 16.28 1.08 -8.18
C SER A 134 15.68 1.60 -9.50
N SER A 135 16.00 0.98 -10.60
CA SER A 135 15.54 1.33 -11.96
C SER A 135 14.58 0.30 -12.54
N GLY A 136 13.82 -0.35 -11.67
CA GLY A 136 12.88 -1.31 -12.13
C GLY A 136 13.34 -2.74 -12.06
N GLY A 137 14.05 -3.04 -11.04
CA GLY A 137 14.38 -4.39 -10.64
C GLY A 137 15.02 -5.19 -11.74
N GLY A 138 16.14 -5.74 -11.43
CA GLY A 138 16.88 -6.64 -12.22
C GLY A 138 17.02 -6.21 -13.66
N THR A 139 17.80 -6.88 -14.33
CA THR A 139 18.20 -6.48 -15.66
C THR A 139 17.08 -6.82 -16.64
N LEU A 140 16.02 -6.00 -16.66
CA LEU A 140 15.14 -5.95 -17.83
C LEU A 140 15.89 -5.17 -18.92
N VAL A 141 16.49 -5.88 -19.84
CA VAL A 141 17.04 -5.28 -21.05
C VAL A 141 15.97 -5.38 -22.15
N ASN A 142 15.50 -4.24 -22.63
CA ASN A 142 14.50 -4.17 -23.71
C ASN A 142 13.21 -4.98 -23.43
N GLY A 143 12.76 -5.01 -22.21
CA GLY A 143 11.54 -5.75 -21.84
C GLY A 143 11.74 -7.26 -21.67
N SER A 144 12.97 -7.72 -21.57
CA SER A 144 13.32 -9.13 -21.37
C SER A 144 14.11 -9.34 -20.10
N TYR A 145 13.84 -10.42 -19.38
CA TYR A 145 14.66 -10.82 -18.23
C TYR A 145 15.98 -11.42 -18.71
N VAL A 146 17.10 -10.94 -18.15
CA VAL A 146 18.43 -11.46 -18.49
C VAL A 146 18.77 -12.62 -17.57
N LYS A 147 19.06 -13.76 -18.17
CA LYS A 147 19.72 -14.89 -17.55
C LYS A 147 21.21 -14.62 -17.35
N GLU A 148 21.85 -15.26 -16.37
CA GLU A 148 23.31 -15.22 -16.19
C GLU A 148 24.08 -15.66 -17.44
N GLU A 149 23.47 -16.45 -18.30
CA GLU A 149 24.04 -16.99 -19.55
C GLU A 149 23.61 -16.25 -20.83
N GLY A 150 22.97 -15.08 -20.69
CA GLY A 150 22.55 -14.28 -21.86
C GLY A 150 21.25 -14.72 -22.54
N GLU A 151 20.52 -15.69 -21.99
CA GLU A 151 19.17 -15.98 -22.42
C GLU A 151 18.16 -15.00 -21.83
N PHE A 152 17.15 -14.64 -22.62
CA PHE A 152 16.17 -13.62 -22.27
C PHE A 152 14.76 -14.22 -22.24
N PHE A 153 14.03 -13.98 -21.15
CA PHE A 153 12.58 -14.15 -21.12
C PHE A 153 11.94 -12.82 -21.44
N THR A 154 11.17 -12.79 -22.51
CA THR A 154 10.37 -11.61 -22.82
C THR A 154 9.15 -11.55 -21.89
N ARG A 155 8.66 -10.36 -21.62
CA ARG A 155 7.36 -10.16 -20.95
C ARG A 155 6.25 -10.96 -21.62
N LYS A 156 6.29 -11.03 -22.94
CA LYS A 156 5.37 -11.84 -23.73
C LYS A 156 5.45 -13.32 -23.34
N THR A 157 6.64 -13.87 -23.19
CA THR A 157 6.85 -15.28 -22.80
C THR A 157 6.26 -15.59 -21.43
N LEU A 158 6.41 -14.69 -20.43
CA LEU A 158 5.81 -14.87 -19.11
C LEU A 158 4.28 -14.85 -19.16
N ILE A 159 3.70 -13.98 -19.98
CA ILE A 159 2.25 -13.92 -20.20
C ILE A 159 1.76 -15.19 -20.90
N GLU A 160 2.47 -15.67 -21.89
CA GLU A 160 2.15 -16.91 -22.61
C GLU A 160 2.22 -18.12 -21.69
N LEU A 161 3.24 -18.20 -20.82
CA LEU A 161 3.36 -19.23 -19.80
C LEU A 161 2.23 -19.19 -18.78
N SER A 162 1.70 -18.01 -18.48
CA SER A 162 0.53 -17.86 -17.60
C SER A 162 -0.80 -18.23 -18.26
N GLY A 163 -0.80 -18.52 -19.55
CA GLY A 163 -2.03 -18.74 -20.33
C GLY A 163 -2.82 -17.48 -20.62
N ASP A 164 -2.33 -16.32 -20.25
CA ASP A 164 -3.00 -15.04 -20.43
C ASP A 164 -2.34 -14.19 -21.51
N GLN A 165 -2.98 -14.08 -22.65
CA GLN A 165 -2.49 -13.40 -23.85
C GLN A 165 -2.83 -11.91 -23.91
N SER A 166 -3.60 -11.37 -22.97
CA SER A 166 -4.13 -10.00 -23.06
C SER A 166 -3.70 -9.11 -21.92
N GLU A 167 -3.49 -7.84 -22.20
CA GLU A 167 -3.31 -6.67 -21.32
C GLU A 167 -2.94 -6.96 -19.84
N ARG A 168 -1.78 -7.54 -19.59
CA ARG A 168 -1.32 -7.95 -18.27
C ARG A 168 -1.38 -6.81 -17.22
N TYR A 169 -1.21 -5.56 -17.62
CA TYR A 169 -1.24 -4.43 -16.73
C TYR A 169 -2.58 -4.31 -16.00
N ARG A 170 -3.67 -4.29 -16.74
CA ARG A 170 -5.01 -4.16 -16.17
C ARG A 170 -5.41 -5.35 -15.31
N LYS A 171 -4.82 -6.50 -15.55
CA LYS A 171 -5.09 -7.75 -14.84
C LYS A 171 -4.30 -7.92 -13.56
N SER A 172 -3.31 -7.05 -13.33
CA SER A 172 -2.45 -7.10 -12.15
C SER A 172 -2.94 -6.27 -10.97
N GLY A 173 -3.89 -5.34 -11.18
CA GLY A 173 -4.44 -4.47 -10.14
C GLY A 173 -5.85 -4.85 -9.72
N ILE A 174 -6.30 -4.30 -8.59
CA ILE A 174 -7.65 -4.53 -8.06
C ILE A 174 -8.48 -3.24 -8.11
N PHE A 175 -8.01 -2.14 -7.53
CA PHE A 175 -8.70 -0.86 -7.58
C PHE A 175 -7.83 0.27 -8.10
N THR A 176 -8.37 1.07 -9.02
CA THR A 176 -7.88 2.41 -9.34
C THR A 176 -8.93 3.42 -8.87
N ILE A 177 -8.65 4.14 -7.80
CA ILE A 177 -9.54 5.10 -7.13
C ILE A 177 -9.14 6.50 -7.61
N ASN A 178 -9.90 7.08 -8.54
CA ASN A 178 -9.51 8.30 -9.24
C ASN A 178 -10.55 9.42 -9.07
N GLY A 179 -10.15 10.55 -8.49
CA GLY A 179 -11.03 11.69 -8.25
C GLY A 179 -12.17 11.38 -7.28
N CYS A 180 -11.98 10.44 -6.38
CA CYS A 180 -12.95 10.03 -5.38
C CYS A 180 -12.76 10.82 -4.08
N GLU A 181 -13.83 10.94 -3.29
CA GLU A 181 -13.81 11.66 -2.02
C GLU A 181 -14.67 10.94 -0.98
N ASN A 182 -14.30 11.09 0.29
CA ASN A 182 -15.02 10.47 1.42
C ASN A 182 -15.15 8.96 1.25
N PHE A 183 -14.02 8.27 1.25
CA PHE A 183 -13.96 6.85 0.87
C PHE A 183 -13.28 6.02 1.97
N ILE A 184 -13.95 4.95 2.41
CA ILE A 184 -13.45 4.03 3.43
C ILE A 184 -13.28 2.63 2.85
N ILE A 185 -12.12 2.01 3.08
CA ILE A 185 -11.84 0.60 2.76
C ILE A 185 -11.34 -0.07 4.03
N ARG A 186 -12.04 -1.10 4.51
CA ARG A 186 -11.69 -1.77 5.77
C ARG A 186 -11.79 -3.30 5.70
N ASN A 187 -10.96 -3.97 6.51
CA ASN A 187 -11.02 -5.41 6.78
C ASN A 187 -10.96 -6.29 5.51
N LEU A 188 -10.14 -5.93 4.54
CA LEU A 188 -10.00 -6.64 3.28
C LEU A 188 -8.56 -7.12 3.06
N SER A 189 -8.43 -8.29 2.45
CA SER A 189 -7.15 -8.79 1.97
C SER A 189 -7.07 -8.62 0.46
N PHE A 190 -6.03 -7.98 -0.04
CA PHE A 190 -5.73 -7.79 -1.46
C PHE A 190 -4.57 -8.68 -1.85
N ILE A 191 -4.81 -9.59 -2.78
CA ILE A 191 -3.84 -10.58 -3.23
C ILE A 191 -3.56 -10.38 -4.71
N GLY A 192 -2.32 -10.04 -5.02
CA GLY A 192 -1.85 -9.79 -6.37
C GLY A 192 -1.27 -11.01 -7.06
N PRO A 193 -0.79 -10.80 -8.29
CA PRO A 193 -0.26 -11.87 -9.13
C PRO A 193 1.14 -12.34 -8.73
N GLY A 194 1.85 -11.57 -7.93
CA GLY A 194 3.29 -11.67 -7.74
C GLY A 194 4.04 -10.66 -8.61
N SER A 195 5.09 -10.08 -8.08
CA SER A 195 5.92 -9.11 -8.79
C SER A 195 6.97 -9.85 -9.65
N VAL A 196 6.62 -10.08 -10.91
CA VAL A 196 7.54 -10.71 -11.89
C VAL A 196 8.12 -9.71 -12.89
N ASP A 197 7.68 -8.46 -12.81
CA ASP A 197 8.03 -7.42 -13.76
C ASP A 197 7.85 -6.02 -13.16
N VAL A 198 8.55 -5.07 -13.73
CA VAL A 198 8.27 -3.66 -13.53
C VAL A 198 7.23 -3.21 -14.53
N GLY A 199 6.22 -2.64 -14.03
CA GLY A 199 5.05 -2.26 -14.81
C GLY A 199 3.94 -3.29 -14.66
N GLY A 200 2.80 -2.78 -14.62
CA GLY A 200 1.59 -3.40 -14.17
C GLY A 200 0.81 -2.35 -13.40
N TYR A 201 -0.22 -2.78 -12.70
CA TYR A 201 -0.95 -1.94 -11.75
C TYR A 201 -0.58 -2.34 -10.33
N ASP A 202 -0.66 -1.39 -9.43
CA ASP A 202 -0.69 -1.66 -8.00
C ASP A 202 -1.97 -2.39 -7.62
N LEU A 203 -1.98 -3.05 -6.49
CA LEU A 203 -3.24 -3.62 -5.98
C LEU A 203 -4.28 -2.53 -5.76
N ILE A 204 -3.88 -1.41 -5.16
CA ILE A 204 -4.68 -0.19 -5.10
C ILE A 204 -3.84 1.00 -5.57
N SER A 205 -4.33 1.73 -6.55
CA SER A 205 -3.80 3.03 -6.95
C SER A 205 -4.81 4.13 -6.57
N VAL A 206 -4.43 5.03 -5.68
CA VAL A 206 -5.19 6.22 -5.29
C VAL A 206 -4.67 7.40 -6.12
N VAL A 207 -5.53 7.93 -6.99
CA VAL A 207 -5.14 8.93 -8.00
C VAL A 207 -6.03 10.17 -7.85
N GLY A 208 -5.47 11.32 -7.50
CA GLY A 208 -6.22 12.57 -7.41
C GLY A 208 -7.46 12.52 -6.52
N SER A 209 -7.49 11.64 -5.56
CA SER A 209 -8.61 11.41 -4.65
C SER A 209 -8.31 11.99 -3.29
N THR A 210 -9.33 12.33 -2.51
CA THR A 210 -9.13 13.02 -1.24
C THR A 210 -10.02 12.44 -0.12
N HIS A 211 -9.55 12.57 1.13
CA HIS A 211 -10.24 12.07 2.33
C HIS A 211 -10.54 10.57 2.24
N LEU A 212 -9.49 9.78 2.26
CA LEU A 212 -9.56 8.32 2.23
C LEU A 212 -9.01 7.71 3.53
N TRP A 213 -9.72 6.70 4.02
CA TRP A 213 -9.25 5.85 5.11
C TRP A 213 -9.17 4.40 4.67
N ILE A 214 -7.96 3.86 4.60
CA ILE A 214 -7.68 2.46 4.29
C ILE A 214 -7.19 1.81 5.57
N ASP A 215 -7.98 0.89 6.12
CA ASP A 215 -7.80 0.45 7.49
C ASP A 215 -8.00 -1.06 7.66
N HIS A 216 -7.19 -1.70 8.50
CA HIS A 216 -7.22 -3.15 8.74
C HIS A 216 -7.19 -3.99 7.45
N CYS A 217 -6.43 -3.55 6.46
CA CYS A 217 -6.27 -4.26 5.20
C CYS A 217 -4.92 -4.97 5.12
N SER A 218 -4.86 -6.04 4.35
CA SER A 218 -3.62 -6.71 4.01
C SER A 218 -3.37 -6.68 2.50
N PHE A 219 -2.12 -6.45 2.13
CA PHE A 219 -1.68 -6.37 0.75
C PHE A 219 -0.53 -7.34 0.52
N THR A 220 -0.68 -8.21 -0.46
CA THR A 220 0.33 -9.23 -0.78
C THR A 220 0.52 -9.33 -2.28
N ASP A 221 1.79 -9.31 -2.71
CA ASP A 221 2.19 -9.67 -4.08
C ASP A 221 1.66 -8.74 -5.18
N GLY A 222 1.59 -7.44 -4.93
CA GLY A 222 1.32 -6.46 -5.99
C GLY A 222 2.39 -6.51 -7.10
N MET A 223 1.99 -6.40 -8.37
CA MET A 223 2.93 -6.52 -9.48
C MET A 223 3.84 -5.30 -9.59
N ASP A 224 3.29 -4.09 -9.60
CA ASP A 224 4.07 -2.84 -9.57
C ASP A 224 4.26 -2.34 -8.14
N GLY A 225 3.18 -2.32 -7.35
CA GLY A 225 3.18 -1.96 -5.95
C GLY A 225 1.97 -2.54 -5.22
N ASN A 226 1.95 -2.37 -3.91
CA ASN A 226 0.81 -2.78 -3.10
C ASN A 226 -0.25 -1.67 -3.00
N LEU A 227 0.18 -0.45 -2.68
CA LEU A 227 -0.70 0.71 -2.52
C LEU A 227 0.06 1.98 -2.87
N ASP A 228 -0.32 2.64 -3.95
CA ASP A 228 0.28 3.90 -4.40
C ASP A 228 -0.70 5.06 -4.28
N ILE A 229 -0.19 6.25 -3.94
CA ILE A 229 -0.95 7.48 -3.73
C ILE A 229 -0.32 8.58 -4.59
N THR A 230 -1.00 9.01 -5.64
CA THR A 230 -0.38 9.83 -6.69
C THR A 230 -1.29 10.93 -7.22
N ASN A 231 -0.74 11.78 -8.08
CA ASN A 231 -1.48 12.79 -8.86
C ASN A 231 -2.38 13.67 -7.99
N LYS A 232 -1.80 14.34 -7.00
CA LYS A 232 -2.52 15.25 -6.09
C LYS A 232 -3.58 14.57 -5.22
N ALA A 233 -3.51 13.27 -5.03
CA ALA A 233 -4.29 12.64 -3.98
C ALA A 233 -3.90 13.26 -2.63
N ASP A 234 -4.86 13.45 -1.73
CA ASP A 234 -4.62 14.21 -0.52
C ASP A 234 -5.45 13.72 0.66
N PHE A 235 -5.01 14.05 1.87
CA PHE A 235 -5.73 13.69 3.10
C PHE A 235 -6.06 12.20 3.17
N VAL A 236 -5.03 11.36 3.12
CA VAL A 236 -5.15 9.91 3.16
C VAL A 236 -4.58 9.37 4.47
N THR A 237 -5.29 8.47 5.12
CA THR A 237 -4.77 7.67 6.24
C THR A 237 -4.80 6.19 5.90
N VAL A 238 -3.66 5.55 6.09
CA VAL A 238 -3.49 4.09 6.00
C VAL A 238 -3.12 3.59 7.39
N SER A 239 -3.97 2.76 7.97
CA SER A 239 -3.79 2.32 9.34
C SER A 239 -4.05 0.83 9.53
N TRP A 240 -3.33 0.22 10.49
CA TRP A 240 -3.45 -1.20 10.81
C TRP A 240 -3.33 -2.13 9.58
N CYS A 241 -2.62 -1.68 8.56
CA CYS A 241 -2.45 -2.43 7.32
C CYS A 241 -1.17 -3.26 7.34
N THR A 242 -1.19 -4.39 6.64
CA THR A 242 0.00 -5.22 6.43
C THR A 242 0.40 -5.28 4.97
N PHE A 243 1.70 -5.24 4.71
CA PHE A 243 2.29 -5.31 3.38
C PHE A 243 3.29 -6.45 3.34
N ALA A 244 3.20 -7.30 2.32
CA ALA A 244 4.09 -8.45 2.16
C ALA A 244 4.35 -8.76 0.68
N TYR A 245 5.44 -9.47 0.45
CA TYR A 245 5.73 -10.14 -0.82
C TYR A 245 6.17 -11.57 -0.54
N SER A 246 5.56 -12.50 -1.24
CA SER A 246 5.86 -13.93 -1.13
C SER A 246 6.97 -14.34 -2.09
N GLU A 247 7.25 -15.65 -2.11
CA GLU A 247 8.18 -16.27 -3.07
C GLU A 247 7.71 -16.16 -4.54
N ARG A 248 6.49 -15.66 -4.80
CA ARG A 248 5.98 -15.41 -6.16
C ARG A 248 6.40 -14.05 -6.69
N SER A 249 7.08 -13.25 -5.88
CA SER A 249 7.57 -11.93 -6.24
C SER A 249 9.07 -11.94 -6.49
N TYR A 250 9.45 -11.87 -7.76
CA TYR A 250 10.84 -12.00 -8.25
C TYR A 250 11.50 -10.67 -8.58
N ALA A 251 10.70 -9.65 -8.88
CA ALA A 251 11.22 -8.37 -9.35
C ALA A 251 10.88 -7.24 -8.37
N HIS A 252 10.05 -6.37 -8.75
CA HIS A 252 9.72 -5.09 -8.15
C HIS A 252 8.90 -5.21 -6.84
N ALA A 253 9.46 -5.83 -5.80
CA ALA A 253 8.83 -5.94 -4.48
C ALA A 253 8.88 -4.60 -3.72
N PHE A 254 8.36 -3.54 -4.34
CA PHE A 254 8.34 -2.16 -3.86
C PHE A 254 6.93 -1.80 -3.39
N SER A 255 6.77 -1.52 -2.10
CA SER A 255 5.46 -1.60 -1.47
C SER A 255 4.56 -0.40 -1.76
N ASN A 256 5.03 0.82 -1.47
CA ASN A 256 4.16 2.00 -1.40
C ASN A 256 4.85 3.25 -1.96
N LEU A 257 4.26 3.85 -2.98
CA LEU A 257 4.77 5.07 -3.59
C LEU A 257 3.81 6.24 -3.36
N ILE A 258 4.37 7.39 -3.01
CA ILE A 258 3.67 8.67 -2.96
C ILE A 258 4.32 9.59 -3.99
N ALA A 259 3.55 10.03 -4.98
CA ALA A 259 3.95 10.71 -6.21
C ALA A 259 4.75 9.85 -7.20
N GLY A 260 4.21 9.67 -8.41
CA GLY A 260 4.78 8.84 -9.48
C GLY A 260 6.05 9.39 -10.13
N SER A 261 6.29 10.70 -10.05
CA SER A 261 7.46 11.35 -10.65
C SER A 261 7.89 12.61 -9.88
N ASP A 262 9.03 13.19 -10.26
CA ASP A 262 9.54 14.44 -9.69
C ASP A 262 8.84 15.70 -10.27
N ASP A 263 7.83 15.53 -11.12
CA ASP A 263 7.06 16.64 -11.71
C ASP A 263 6.17 17.28 -10.63
N PRO A 264 6.23 18.61 -10.40
CA PRO A 264 5.39 19.34 -9.45
C PRO A 264 3.88 19.11 -9.65
N SER A 265 3.45 18.80 -10.87
CA SER A 265 2.04 18.46 -11.15
C SER A 265 1.55 17.23 -10.38
N GLN A 266 2.46 16.41 -9.88
CA GLN A 266 2.12 15.24 -9.05
C GLN A 266 1.57 15.62 -7.67
N GLY A 267 1.98 16.77 -7.10
CA GLY A 267 1.45 17.15 -5.81
C GLY A 267 2.30 18.08 -4.97
N GLU A 268 2.79 19.18 -5.52
CA GLU A 268 3.63 20.14 -4.79
C GLU A 268 3.03 20.62 -3.46
N TYR A 269 1.69 20.70 -3.35
CA TYR A 269 0.96 21.15 -2.14
C TYR A 269 -0.07 20.13 -1.63
N ASN A 270 -0.03 18.91 -2.12
CA ASN A 270 -0.93 17.82 -1.78
C ASN A 270 -0.12 16.61 -1.30
N LEU A 271 -0.75 15.47 -1.23
CA LEU A 271 -0.14 14.21 -0.83
C LEU A 271 0.19 14.17 0.68
N ASN A 272 -0.75 14.68 1.48
CA ASN A 272 -0.67 14.57 2.94
C ASN A 272 -1.16 13.18 3.36
N VAL A 273 -0.25 12.35 3.87
CA VAL A 273 -0.52 10.94 4.14
C VAL A 273 -0.05 10.52 5.52
N THR A 274 -0.95 9.88 6.26
CA THR A 274 -0.63 9.21 7.53
C THR A 274 -0.51 7.71 7.31
N TRP A 275 0.57 7.12 7.82
CA TRP A 275 0.74 5.68 7.95
C TRP A 275 0.90 5.35 9.44
N ALA A 276 -0.08 4.65 10.01
CA ALA A 276 -0.13 4.38 11.44
C ALA A 276 -0.40 2.91 11.74
N ASN A 277 0.34 2.34 12.70
CA ASN A 277 0.17 0.93 13.11
C ASN A 277 0.27 -0.08 11.95
N CYS A 278 1.01 0.26 10.91
CA CYS A 278 1.21 -0.61 9.76
C CYS A 278 2.38 -1.57 9.96
N TRP A 279 2.34 -2.68 9.27
CA TRP A 279 3.37 -3.71 9.35
C TRP A 279 3.89 -4.08 7.95
N TRP A 280 5.14 -3.72 7.66
CA TRP A 280 5.86 -4.22 6.48
C TRP A 280 6.59 -5.49 6.83
N LYS A 281 6.13 -6.59 6.24
CA LYS A 281 6.60 -7.95 6.49
C LYS A 281 7.75 -8.32 5.57
N SER A 282 8.30 -9.51 5.82
CA SER A 282 9.31 -10.14 4.96
C SER A 282 8.89 -10.11 3.49
N GLY A 283 9.87 -9.95 2.61
CA GLY A 283 9.68 -9.82 1.17
C GLY A 283 9.57 -8.38 0.67
N CYS A 284 9.12 -7.42 1.48
CA CYS A 284 9.18 -6.00 1.11
C CYS A 284 10.63 -5.55 0.96
N LYS A 285 10.98 -4.97 -0.21
CA LYS A 285 12.37 -4.59 -0.51
C LYS A 285 12.60 -3.10 -0.52
N ASN A 286 11.60 -2.30 -0.88
CA ASN A 286 11.73 -0.86 -1.01
C ASN A 286 10.38 -0.16 -0.86
N ARG A 287 10.42 1.18 -0.70
CA ARG A 287 9.24 2.05 -0.66
C ARG A 287 8.27 1.70 0.46
N MET A 288 8.66 1.99 1.70
CA MET A 288 7.84 1.71 2.89
C MET A 288 7.64 2.96 3.79
N PRO A 289 7.13 4.09 3.26
CA PRO A 289 6.93 4.45 1.88
C PRO A 289 8.12 5.19 1.24
N MET A 290 8.08 5.37 -0.09
CA MET A 290 8.84 6.40 -0.80
C MET A 290 7.90 7.56 -1.16
N ALA A 291 8.31 8.81 -0.89
CA ALA A 291 7.53 9.99 -1.29
C ALA A 291 8.41 11.05 -1.95
N ARG A 292 7.87 11.70 -3.00
CA ARG A 292 8.52 12.82 -3.67
C ARG A 292 7.98 14.17 -3.26
N PHE A 293 6.73 14.22 -2.82
CA PHE A 293 6.04 15.41 -2.34
C PHE A 293 5.19 15.05 -1.13
N GLY A 294 4.60 16.04 -0.49
CA GLY A 294 3.62 15.89 0.57
C GLY A 294 4.19 15.90 1.98
N VAL A 295 3.29 15.88 2.94
CA VAL A 295 3.59 15.81 4.37
C VAL A 295 3.21 14.43 4.87
N ILE A 296 4.23 13.64 5.19
CA ILE A 296 4.10 12.22 5.50
C ILE A 296 4.32 12.00 6.99
N HIS A 297 3.31 11.47 7.65
CA HIS A 297 3.39 11.08 9.05
C HIS A 297 3.45 9.56 9.19
N LEU A 298 4.54 9.05 9.77
CA LEU A 298 4.77 7.62 10.02
C LEU A 298 4.86 7.41 11.52
N TYR A 299 3.87 6.75 12.14
CA TYR A 299 3.95 6.49 13.57
C TYR A 299 3.43 5.11 13.99
N ASP A 300 4.03 4.58 15.04
CA ASP A 300 3.68 3.27 15.62
C ASP A 300 3.72 2.12 14.61
N ASN A 301 4.57 2.22 13.59
CA ASN A 301 4.68 1.21 12.55
C ASN A 301 5.75 0.16 12.88
N PHE A 302 5.58 -1.01 12.30
CA PHE A 302 6.51 -2.13 12.43
C PHE A 302 7.14 -2.49 11.08
N TYR A 303 8.47 -2.36 11.02
CA TYR A 303 9.29 -2.75 9.87
C TYR A 303 9.96 -4.09 10.16
N ASP A 304 9.39 -5.18 9.64
CA ASP A 304 9.86 -6.56 9.81
C ASP A 304 10.23 -7.16 8.44
N CYS A 305 11.12 -6.47 7.76
CA CYS A 305 11.51 -6.75 6.38
C CYS A 305 13.05 -6.92 6.26
N PRO A 306 13.63 -7.96 6.86
CA PRO A 306 15.06 -8.20 6.81
C PRO A 306 15.55 -8.28 5.36
N GLY A 307 16.70 -7.65 5.09
CA GLY A 307 17.27 -7.57 3.74
C GLY A 307 16.53 -6.61 2.79
N ALA A 308 15.71 -5.70 3.30
CA ALA A 308 15.18 -4.58 2.52
C ALA A 308 16.34 -3.71 1.98
N SER A 309 16.19 -3.20 0.77
CA SER A 309 17.17 -2.28 0.16
C SER A 309 17.08 -0.87 0.72
N VAL A 310 15.86 -0.43 1.10
CA VAL A 310 15.58 0.77 1.90
C VAL A 310 14.14 0.74 2.38
N CYS A 311 13.90 1.11 3.63
CA CYS A 311 12.53 1.21 4.17
C CYS A 311 11.92 2.58 3.84
N ILE A 312 12.31 3.61 4.53
CA ILE A 312 11.77 4.97 4.40
C ILE A 312 12.62 5.77 3.42
N ASN A 313 11.98 6.33 2.40
CA ASN A 313 12.70 6.98 1.32
C ASN A 313 12.09 8.34 0.94
N PRO A 314 12.36 9.40 1.71
CA PRO A 314 12.02 10.77 1.34
C PRO A 314 12.80 11.22 0.11
N GLN A 315 12.12 11.82 -0.86
CA GLN A 315 12.72 12.36 -2.08
C GLN A 315 12.08 13.70 -2.44
N LYS A 316 12.73 14.42 -3.35
CA LYS A 316 12.26 15.69 -3.91
C LYS A 316 11.90 16.70 -2.79
N GLU A 317 10.66 17.07 -2.64
CA GLU A 317 10.15 18.10 -1.73
C GLU A 317 9.17 17.51 -0.69
N SER A 318 9.37 16.25 -0.29
CA SER A 318 8.58 15.62 0.75
C SER A 318 9.10 15.95 2.14
N ASP A 319 8.18 16.09 3.08
CA ASP A 319 8.46 16.30 4.49
C ASP A 319 7.97 15.10 5.31
N PHE A 320 8.82 14.59 6.20
CA PHE A 320 8.50 13.40 7.00
C PHE A 320 8.57 13.66 8.49
N LEU A 321 7.53 13.27 9.22
CA LEU A 321 7.57 13.05 10.66
C LEU A 321 7.54 11.54 10.91
N ILE A 322 8.54 11.03 11.65
CA ILE A 322 8.79 9.60 11.82
C ILE A 322 8.86 9.31 13.31
N GLU A 323 7.78 8.73 13.89
CA GLU A 323 7.62 8.62 15.33
C GLU A 323 7.30 7.20 15.78
N ASN A 324 7.94 6.79 16.89
CA ASN A 324 7.62 5.56 17.61
C ASN A 324 7.60 4.28 16.76
N ASN A 325 8.26 4.27 15.60
CA ASN A 325 8.33 3.09 14.76
C ASN A 325 9.37 2.10 15.31
N TYR A 326 9.17 0.82 15.03
CA TYR A 326 10.13 -0.22 15.37
C TYR A 326 10.68 -0.91 14.11
N PHE A 327 12.01 -1.05 14.09
CA PHE A 327 12.74 -1.75 13.03
C PHE A 327 13.35 -3.03 13.60
N SER A 328 12.92 -4.19 13.08
CA SER A 328 13.29 -5.51 13.58
C SER A 328 14.74 -5.89 13.23
N PRO A 329 15.29 -6.96 13.87
CA PRO A 329 16.60 -7.48 13.49
C PRO A 329 16.72 -7.80 12.00
N GLY A 330 17.87 -7.45 11.40
CA GLY A 330 18.13 -7.64 9.98
C GLY A 330 17.58 -6.53 9.07
N VAL A 331 16.86 -5.54 9.61
CA VAL A 331 16.47 -4.31 8.90
C VAL A 331 17.57 -3.27 9.10
N ASN A 332 18.57 -3.29 8.25
CA ASN A 332 19.77 -2.47 8.38
C ASN A 332 19.87 -1.32 7.37
N ARG A 333 18.95 -1.23 6.41
CA ARG A 333 18.83 -0.12 5.46
C ARG A 333 17.51 0.63 5.70
N ILE A 334 17.47 1.35 6.81
CA ILE A 334 16.26 1.98 7.32
C ILE A 334 15.84 3.18 6.48
N PHE A 335 16.80 4.02 6.08
CA PHE A 335 16.52 5.33 5.54
C PHE A 335 17.46 5.70 4.39
N SER A 336 16.91 6.32 3.36
CA SER A 336 17.67 6.95 2.28
C SER A 336 16.89 8.14 1.75
N GLN A 337 17.50 9.30 1.71
CA GLN A 337 16.87 10.52 1.21
C GLN A 337 17.57 11.02 -0.06
N LYS A 338 16.79 11.66 -0.95
CA LYS A 338 17.31 12.35 -2.12
C LYS A 338 16.55 13.65 -2.33
N ASN A 339 17.21 14.77 -2.06
CA ASN A 339 16.60 16.10 -2.21
C ASN A 339 15.32 16.31 -1.37
N ALA A 340 15.10 15.49 -0.35
CA ALA A 340 13.99 15.68 0.58
C ALA A 340 14.10 17.04 1.28
N THR A 341 12.94 17.65 1.58
CA THR A 341 12.91 18.98 2.18
C THR A 341 13.16 18.93 3.68
N ALA A 342 12.39 18.09 4.40
CA ALA A 342 12.55 17.92 5.82
C ALA A 342 12.26 16.49 6.29
N TYR A 343 12.84 16.10 7.39
CA TYR A 343 12.49 14.87 8.11
C TYR A 343 12.92 14.99 9.58
N VAL A 344 12.06 14.49 10.45
CA VAL A 344 12.25 14.54 11.91
C VAL A 344 11.95 13.18 12.51
N TRP A 345 12.77 12.77 13.49
CA TRP A 345 12.67 11.47 14.14
C TRP A 345 12.39 11.62 15.63
N HIS A 346 11.36 10.91 16.14
CA HIS A 346 11.06 10.87 17.56
C HIS A 346 10.73 9.45 18.03
N GLY A 347 11.29 9.01 19.14
CA GLY A 347 10.87 7.80 19.84
C GLY A 347 11.04 6.47 19.11
N ASN A 348 11.71 6.44 17.96
CA ASN A 348 11.87 5.22 17.16
C ASN A 348 12.84 4.25 17.80
N LEU A 349 12.58 2.94 17.61
CA LEU A 349 13.39 1.85 18.13
C LEU A 349 14.04 1.06 16.98
N PHE A 350 15.34 0.84 17.08
CA PHE A 350 16.16 0.17 16.09
C PHE A 350 16.83 -1.05 16.70
N SER A 351 16.69 -2.21 16.08
CA SER A 351 17.40 -3.43 16.49
C SER A 351 18.84 -3.48 15.96
N GLU A 352 19.09 -2.82 14.84
CA GLU A 352 20.42 -2.67 14.25
C GLU A 352 20.95 -1.25 14.51
N PRO A 353 22.28 -1.04 14.54
CA PRO A 353 22.85 0.29 14.73
C PRO A 353 22.39 1.27 13.66
N PHE A 354 21.63 2.26 14.07
CA PHE A 354 21.19 3.38 13.26
C PHE A 354 21.13 4.64 14.11
N THR A 355 21.71 5.71 13.63
CA THR A 355 21.66 7.02 14.29
C THR A 355 20.85 7.96 13.43
N PRO A 356 19.59 8.26 13.80
CA PRO A 356 18.78 9.20 13.05
C PRO A 356 19.36 10.61 13.15
N THR A 357 19.22 11.35 12.06
CA THR A 357 19.56 12.78 12.01
C THR A 357 18.35 13.52 11.49
N ASP A 358 18.07 14.70 12.07
CA ASP A 358 17.00 15.56 11.59
C ASP A 358 17.48 16.51 10.51
N ARG A 359 16.57 16.85 9.61
CA ARG A 359 16.69 17.95 8.68
C ARG A 359 15.43 18.82 8.75
N LYS A 360 15.58 20.04 9.29
CA LYS A 360 14.44 20.94 9.59
C LYS A 360 14.43 22.17 8.68
N GLU A 361 14.66 22.04 7.41
CA GLU A 361 14.83 23.19 6.50
C GLU A 361 13.52 23.79 5.97
N ARG A 362 12.38 23.16 6.22
CA ARG A 362 11.06 23.71 5.88
C ARG A 362 10.34 24.15 7.14
N THR A 363 9.67 25.31 7.03
CA THR A 363 8.77 25.87 8.03
C THR A 363 7.39 25.19 8.04
N LEU A 364 7.33 23.88 7.97
CA LEU A 364 6.15 23.20 8.44
C LEU A 364 6.21 23.27 9.96
N SER A 365 5.32 24.05 10.55
CA SER A 365 5.23 24.12 11.99
C SER A 365 4.97 22.72 12.54
N GLU A 366 5.55 22.38 13.70
CA GLU A 366 5.22 21.16 14.42
C GLU A 366 3.70 20.99 14.57
N SER A 367 2.95 22.09 14.64
CA SER A 367 1.48 22.11 14.62
C SER A 367 0.83 21.50 13.38
N SER A 368 1.49 21.47 12.24
CA SER A 368 0.94 20.80 11.04
C SER A 368 0.98 19.28 11.16
N PHE A 369 1.96 18.75 11.89
CA PHE A 369 2.06 17.33 12.20
C PHE A 369 1.20 16.94 13.42
N GLU A 370 1.11 17.80 14.45
CA GLU A 370 0.28 17.53 15.64
C GLU A 370 -1.16 17.18 15.30
N ARG A 371 -1.69 17.70 14.20
CA ARG A 371 -3.05 17.40 13.74
C ARG A 371 -3.21 16.01 13.18
N SER A 372 -2.19 15.46 12.52
CA SER A 372 -2.25 14.08 12.05
C SER A 372 -2.22 13.07 13.20
N CYS A 373 -1.77 13.50 14.38
CA CYS A 373 -1.65 12.69 15.59
C CYS A 373 -2.87 12.73 16.50
N ILE A 374 -3.89 13.56 16.23
CA ILE A 374 -5.08 13.61 17.08
C ILE A 374 -5.83 12.29 16.93
N SER A 375 -5.51 11.36 17.83
CA SER A 375 -6.39 10.25 18.13
C SER A 375 -7.66 10.81 18.73
N PRO A 376 -8.84 10.42 18.29
CA PRO A 376 -10.03 10.63 19.11
C PRO A 376 -9.79 9.93 20.44
N VAL A 377 -9.87 10.68 21.52
CA VAL A 377 -9.81 10.20 22.91
C VAL A 377 -10.98 9.30 23.19
#